data_10642317daa5357e7823be62833de30d
#
_entry.id   10642317daa5357e7823be62833de30d
#
_cell.length_a   1.000
_cell.length_b   1.000
_cell.length_c   1.000
_cell.angle_alpha   90.00
_cell.angle_beta   90.00
_cell.angle_gamma   90.00
#
_symmetry.space_group_name_H-M   'P 1'
#
loop_
_entity.id
_entity.type
_entity.pdbx_description
1 polymer ?
#
loop_
_entity_poly.entity_id
_entity_poly.type
_entity_poly.pdbx_seq_one_letter_code
_entity_poly.pdbx_strand_id
1 'polypeptide(L)'
;MTAAWLDYWDGSHATYVNARHKDVHYRLIANDIAQLVPSPQARVLDYGCGDALHASIVAAAAGELVLCEAAPRTRARLTARFGGNQGTGRNPKIRVIAPEEMERLPDHSFGLIVVHSVIQYLTKHETEALLSVFQRLLQPGSILIIGDVIPPRGRASSDALALLRLAAANGFFIATLAGLVRLLFSDYRSLRGQLGLTRYEEGEIIQMLSAAGFAPQRAPKNIGHDQARLAFVASPRSAGRL
;
A
#
# COMPACT_ATOMS: atom_id res chain seq x y z
N MET A 1 13.16 1.46 -5.04
CA MET A 1 12.30 1.93 -6.19
C MET A 1 13.16 2.74 -7.14
N THR A 2 13.08 2.48 -8.46
CA THR A 2 13.83 3.28 -9.45
C THR A 2 13.34 4.73 -9.49
N ALA A 3 14.25 5.66 -9.87
CA ALA A 3 13.90 7.07 -10.02
C ALA A 3 12.71 7.28 -10.98
N ALA A 4 12.65 6.53 -12.07
CA ALA A 4 11.56 6.65 -13.05
C ALA A 4 10.18 6.25 -12.49
N TRP A 5 10.08 5.23 -11.63
CA TRP A 5 8.84 4.92 -10.92
C TRP A 5 8.48 5.99 -9.90
N LEU A 6 9.48 6.53 -9.20
CA LEU A 6 9.27 7.61 -8.24
C LEU A 6 8.74 8.88 -8.94
N ASP A 7 9.37 9.29 -10.04
CA ASP A 7 8.94 10.43 -10.84
C ASP A 7 7.51 10.25 -11.39
N TYR A 8 7.17 9.02 -11.84
CA TYR A 8 5.81 8.70 -12.28
C TYR A 8 4.80 8.93 -11.16
N TRP A 9 5.04 8.37 -9.96
CA TRP A 9 4.12 8.49 -8.82
C TRP A 9 4.08 9.89 -8.21
N ASP A 10 5.14 10.68 -8.40
CA ASP A 10 5.19 12.08 -7.95
C ASP A 10 4.51 13.05 -8.92
N GLY A 11 4.25 12.61 -10.15
CA GLY A 11 3.58 13.37 -11.19
C GLY A 11 2.05 13.28 -11.15
N SER A 12 1.41 13.98 -12.11
CA SER A 12 0.01 13.78 -12.43
C SER A 12 -0.11 12.60 -13.40
N HIS A 13 -0.57 11.46 -12.91
CA HIS A 13 -0.69 10.24 -13.72
C HIS A 13 -2.14 9.81 -13.92
N ALA A 14 -2.42 9.20 -15.06
CA ALA A 14 -3.77 8.78 -15.46
C ALA A 14 -4.09 7.34 -14.99
N THR A 15 -3.62 6.93 -13.80
CA THR A 15 -3.91 5.58 -13.26
C THR A 15 -5.39 5.40 -12.92
N TYR A 16 -6.07 6.48 -12.57
CA TYR A 16 -7.49 6.47 -12.27
C TYR A 16 -8.29 7.01 -13.46
N VAL A 17 -9.40 6.34 -13.82
CA VAL A 17 -10.25 6.75 -14.95
C VAL A 17 -10.95 8.09 -14.70
N ASN A 18 -11.26 8.39 -13.43
CA ASN A 18 -11.82 9.68 -12.98
C ASN A 18 -11.68 9.83 -11.45
N ALA A 19 -12.11 10.98 -10.91
CA ALA A 19 -12.06 11.27 -9.47
C ALA A 19 -12.92 10.30 -8.64
N ARG A 20 -14.07 9.83 -9.14
CA ARG A 20 -14.93 8.86 -8.45
C ARG A 20 -14.25 7.50 -8.31
N HIS A 21 -13.58 7.01 -9.36
CA HIS A 21 -12.78 5.78 -9.27
C HIS A 21 -11.71 5.91 -8.19
N LYS A 22 -10.97 7.02 -8.19
CA LYS A 22 -9.94 7.30 -7.20
C LYS A 22 -10.51 7.32 -5.77
N ASP A 23 -11.62 8.00 -5.57
CA ASP A 23 -12.32 8.08 -4.28
C ASP A 23 -12.74 6.70 -3.77
N VAL A 24 -13.45 5.93 -4.61
CA VAL A 24 -13.92 4.58 -4.26
C VAL A 24 -12.76 3.64 -3.97
N HIS A 25 -11.68 3.69 -4.77
CA HIS A 25 -10.48 2.87 -4.58
C HIS A 25 -9.85 3.11 -3.20
N TYR A 26 -9.54 4.36 -2.87
CA TYR A 26 -8.94 4.69 -1.57
C TYR A 26 -9.88 4.42 -0.39
N ARG A 27 -11.18 4.59 -0.57
CA ARG A 27 -12.16 4.29 0.48
C ARG A 27 -12.23 2.80 0.81
N LEU A 28 -12.21 1.93 -0.20
CA LEU A 28 -12.18 0.48 -0.01
C LEU A 28 -10.91 0.07 0.73
N ILE A 29 -9.74 0.56 0.29
CA ILE A 29 -8.46 0.28 0.95
C ILE A 29 -8.49 0.74 2.41
N ALA A 30 -8.94 1.97 2.67
CA ALA A 30 -8.99 2.50 4.03
C ALA A 30 -9.92 1.70 4.94
N ASN A 31 -11.08 1.25 4.44
CA ASN A 31 -12.00 0.41 5.19
C ASN A 31 -11.39 -0.98 5.50
N ASP A 32 -10.74 -1.60 4.52
CA ASP A 32 -10.08 -2.89 4.73
C ASP A 32 -8.94 -2.77 5.74
N ILE A 33 -8.09 -1.73 5.65
CA ILE A 33 -7.02 -1.47 6.62
C ILE A 33 -7.60 -1.21 8.02
N ALA A 34 -8.66 -0.42 8.13
CA ALA A 34 -9.26 -0.11 9.43
C ALA A 34 -9.79 -1.36 10.17
N GLN A 35 -10.28 -2.37 9.40
CA GLN A 35 -10.71 -3.66 9.97
C GLN A 35 -9.53 -4.53 10.47
N LEU A 36 -8.31 -4.25 10.00
CA LEU A 36 -7.09 -4.96 10.38
C LEU A 36 -6.38 -4.32 11.58
N VAL A 37 -6.81 -3.13 12.01
CA VAL A 37 -6.24 -2.45 13.17
C VAL A 37 -6.50 -3.26 14.44
N PRO A 38 -5.47 -3.73 15.16
CA PRO A 38 -5.65 -4.71 16.24
C PRO A 38 -6.28 -4.12 17.52
N SER A 39 -6.15 -2.82 17.72
CA SER A 39 -6.78 -2.11 18.87
C SER A 39 -6.88 -0.60 18.60
N PRO A 40 -7.78 0.12 19.30
CA PRO A 40 -7.88 1.58 19.18
C PRO A 40 -6.62 2.34 19.64
N GLN A 41 -5.71 1.70 20.35
CA GLN A 41 -4.45 2.27 20.81
C GLN A 41 -3.29 1.91 19.87
N ALA A 42 -3.52 1.01 18.91
CA ALA A 42 -2.48 0.56 18.02
C ALA A 42 -1.91 1.71 17.17
N ARG A 43 -0.60 1.67 16.99
CA ARG A 43 0.10 2.52 16.05
C ARG A 43 0.20 1.79 14.71
N VAL A 44 -0.23 2.45 13.63
CA VAL A 44 -0.29 1.89 12.28
C VAL A 44 0.69 2.61 11.38
N LEU A 45 1.48 1.87 10.60
CA LEU A 45 2.30 2.38 9.51
C LEU A 45 1.68 1.96 8.18
N ASP A 46 1.33 2.92 7.33
CA ASP A 46 0.93 2.71 5.94
C ASP A 46 2.09 3.15 5.03
N TYR A 47 2.84 2.16 4.52
CA TYR A 47 4.04 2.37 3.71
C TYR A 47 3.71 2.42 2.23
N GLY A 48 4.05 3.53 1.57
CA GLY A 48 3.67 3.81 0.19
C GLY A 48 2.19 4.15 0.05
N CYS A 49 1.68 4.96 0.97
CA CYS A 49 0.25 5.24 1.14
C CYS A 49 -0.38 6.03 -0.03
N GLY A 50 0.44 6.59 -0.95
CA GLY A 50 -0.03 7.41 -2.06
C GLY A 50 -0.80 8.64 -1.57
N ASP A 51 -1.93 8.96 -2.22
CA ASP A 51 -2.75 10.12 -1.82
C ASP A 51 -3.55 9.91 -0.53
N ALA A 52 -3.71 8.69 -0.03
CA ALA A 52 -4.38 8.32 1.22
C ALA A 52 -5.68 9.13 1.48
N LEU A 53 -6.58 9.24 0.47
CA LEU A 53 -7.73 10.15 0.49
C LEU A 53 -8.65 9.93 1.71
N HIS A 54 -8.74 8.69 2.18
CA HIS A 54 -9.59 8.29 3.30
C HIS A 54 -8.80 7.86 4.54
N ALA A 55 -7.56 8.36 4.72
CA ALA A 55 -6.71 8.05 5.88
C ALA A 55 -7.40 8.30 7.23
N SER A 56 -8.35 9.24 7.31
CA SER A 56 -9.13 9.50 8.51
C SER A 56 -9.96 8.30 8.99
N ILE A 57 -10.37 7.39 8.10
CA ILE A 57 -11.07 6.15 8.45
C ILE A 57 -10.12 5.25 9.27
N VAL A 58 -8.89 5.06 8.80
CA VAL A 58 -7.88 4.27 9.50
C VAL A 58 -7.48 4.94 10.82
N ALA A 59 -7.27 6.26 10.80
CA ALA A 59 -6.93 7.02 12.00
C ALA A 59 -8.03 7.00 13.07
N ALA A 60 -9.30 6.87 12.68
CA ALA A 60 -10.40 6.71 13.62
C ALA A 60 -10.32 5.37 14.37
N ALA A 61 -9.86 4.31 13.71
CA ALA A 61 -9.70 2.96 14.29
C ALA A 61 -8.39 2.79 15.08
N ALA A 62 -7.39 3.67 14.88
CA ALA A 62 -6.05 3.57 15.43
C ALA A 62 -5.77 4.61 16.52
N GLY A 63 -4.71 4.40 17.31
CA GLY A 63 -4.14 5.40 18.22
C GLY A 63 -3.31 6.45 17.46
N GLU A 64 -2.49 6.02 16.52
CA GLU A 64 -1.73 6.85 15.60
C GLU A 64 -1.63 6.17 14.23
N LEU A 65 -1.78 6.95 13.16
CA LEU A 65 -1.52 6.53 11.78
C LEU A 65 -0.30 7.27 11.24
N VAL A 66 0.73 6.55 10.88
CA VAL A 66 1.91 7.08 10.20
C VAL A 66 1.80 6.75 8.72
N LEU A 67 1.68 7.79 7.89
CA LEU A 67 1.68 7.71 6.44
C LEU A 67 3.11 7.90 5.94
N CYS A 68 3.70 6.87 5.37
CA CYS A 68 5.03 6.93 4.77
C CYS A 68 4.92 7.00 3.26
N GLU A 69 5.44 8.07 2.65
CA GLU A 69 5.37 8.29 1.20
C GLU A 69 6.70 8.75 0.63
N ALA A 70 7.19 8.04 -0.39
CA ALA A 70 8.47 8.34 -1.03
C ALA A 70 8.39 9.54 -1.98
N ALA A 71 7.27 9.71 -2.71
CA ALA A 71 7.07 10.75 -3.70
C ALA A 71 6.94 12.14 -3.05
N PRO A 72 7.88 13.09 -3.28
CA PRO A 72 7.98 14.33 -2.51
C PRO A 72 6.74 15.23 -2.64
N ARG A 73 6.18 15.39 -3.85
CA ARG A 73 4.98 16.22 -4.08
C ARG A 73 3.74 15.59 -3.45
N THR A 74 3.61 14.26 -3.53
CA THR A 74 2.53 13.52 -2.88
C THR A 74 2.64 13.65 -1.37
N ARG A 75 3.84 13.51 -0.80
CA ARG A 75 4.10 13.73 0.62
C ARG A 75 3.81 15.16 1.06
N ALA A 76 4.18 16.17 0.26
CA ALA A 76 3.84 17.56 0.54
C ALA A 76 2.32 17.80 0.58
N ARG A 77 1.55 17.19 -0.34
CA ARG A 77 0.08 17.25 -0.31
C ARG A 77 -0.52 16.59 0.93
N LEU A 78 0.03 15.45 1.36
CA LEU A 78 -0.37 14.78 2.60
C LEU A 78 -0.09 15.65 3.81
N THR A 79 1.12 16.24 3.89
CA THR A 79 1.52 17.15 4.98
C THR A 79 0.62 18.38 5.03
N ALA A 80 0.29 18.98 3.88
CA ALA A 80 -0.64 20.12 3.83
C ALA A 80 -2.04 19.73 4.32
N ARG A 81 -2.50 18.50 4.01
CA ARG A 81 -3.83 18.03 4.41
C ARG A 81 -3.92 17.61 5.87
N PHE A 82 -2.89 17.00 6.45
CA PHE A 82 -2.94 16.40 7.78
C PHE A 82 -2.00 17.04 8.80
N GLY A 83 -0.91 17.69 8.37
CA GLY A 83 0.19 18.15 9.21
C GLY A 83 0.17 19.62 9.62
N GLY A 84 -0.78 20.43 9.15
CA GLY A 84 -0.78 21.89 9.35
C GLY A 84 -1.08 22.33 10.79
N ASN A 85 -0.28 23.32 11.28
CA ASN A 85 -0.51 23.98 12.59
C ASN A 85 -1.72 24.94 12.56
N GLN A 86 -2.23 25.30 11.38
CA GLN A 86 -3.35 26.22 11.18
C GLN A 86 -4.21 25.74 10.01
N GLY A 87 -5.37 25.13 10.29
CA GLY A 87 -6.33 24.76 9.26
C GLY A 87 -7.33 23.68 9.70
N THR A 88 -8.46 23.65 9.03
CA THR A 88 -9.62 22.77 9.25
C THR A 88 -9.36 21.29 8.98
N GLY A 89 -8.12 20.90 8.58
CA GLY A 89 -7.78 19.52 8.19
C GLY A 89 -6.86 18.76 9.16
N ARG A 90 -6.47 19.35 10.31
CA ARG A 90 -5.57 18.68 11.25
C ARG A 90 -6.23 17.48 11.90
N ASN A 91 -5.74 16.30 11.59
CA ASN A 91 -6.01 15.11 12.39
C ASN A 91 -4.77 14.82 13.26
N PRO A 92 -4.81 15.05 14.59
CA PRO A 92 -3.64 14.88 15.47
C PRO A 92 -3.14 13.43 15.52
N LYS A 93 -3.93 12.48 15.06
CA LYS A 93 -3.57 11.06 14.98
C LYS A 93 -2.80 10.70 13.69
N ILE A 94 -2.69 11.61 12.71
CA ILE A 94 -2.02 11.32 11.43
C ILE A 94 -0.69 12.06 11.38
N ARG A 95 0.38 11.30 11.19
CA ARG A 95 1.73 11.78 10.94
C ARG A 95 2.18 11.39 9.55
N VAL A 96 2.80 12.31 8.81
CA VAL A 96 3.38 12.05 7.48
C VAL A 96 4.89 12.06 7.57
N ILE A 97 5.54 11.03 7.00
CA ILE A 97 6.99 10.87 7.00
C ILE A 97 7.54 10.48 5.62
N ALA A 98 8.83 10.71 5.41
CA ALA A 98 9.60 10.14 4.32
C ALA A 98 10.14 8.74 4.71
N PRO A 99 10.47 7.87 3.73
CA PRO A 99 11.05 6.55 4.03
C PRO A 99 12.33 6.61 4.88
N GLU A 100 13.18 7.62 4.67
CA GLU A 100 14.43 7.81 5.39
C GLU A 100 14.21 8.12 6.89
N GLU A 101 13.05 8.63 7.24
CA GLU A 101 12.69 8.88 8.64
C GLU A 101 12.33 7.61 9.41
N MET A 102 12.07 6.49 8.72
CA MET A 102 11.77 5.20 9.40
C MET A 102 12.93 4.69 10.25
N GLU A 103 14.18 5.02 9.87
CA GLU A 103 15.37 4.65 10.65
C GLU A 103 15.35 5.23 12.06
N ARG A 104 14.71 6.41 12.24
CA ARG A 104 14.60 7.12 13.51
C ARG A 104 13.37 6.72 14.34
N LEU A 105 12.52 5.85 13.80
CA LEU A 105 11.36 5.38 14.53
C LEU A 105 11.79 4.35 15.60
N PRO A 106 11.17 4.38 16.79
CA PRO A 106 11.50 3.44 17.84
C PRO A 106 11.23 1.99 17.43
N ASP A 107 12.07 1.07 17.88
CA ASP A 107 11.87 -0.35 17.71
C ASP A 107 10.58 -0.79 18.41
N HIS A 108 9.96 -1.83 17.89
CA HIS A 108 8.76 -2.43 18.49
C HIS A 108 7.65 -1.43 18.82
N SER A 109 7.41 -0.47 17.92
CA SER A 109 6.47 0.63 18.16
C SER A 109 5.18 0.54 17.36
N PHE A 110 5.05 -0.41 16.41
CA PHE A 110 3.87 -0.56 15.56
C PHE A 110 3.11 -1.85 15.84
N GLY A 111 1.78 -1.73 15.97
CA GLY A 111 0.86 -2.87 16.06
C GLY A 111 0.40 -3.40 14.70
N LEU A 112 0.53 -2.58 13.66
CA LEU A 112 0.21 -2.94 12.28
C LEU A 112 1.10 -2.18 11.32
N ILE A 113 1.68 -2.89 10.35
CA ILE A 113 2.32 -2.30 9.17
C ILE A 113 1.60 -2.80 7.93
N VAL A 114 1.22 -1.88 7.05
CA VAL A 114 0.57 -2.18 5.75
C VAL A 114 1.48 -1.74 4.62
N VAL A 115 1.64 -2.62 3.64
CA VAL A 115 2.34 -2.37 2.38
C VAL A 115 1.41 -2.80 1.26
N HIS A 116 0.71 -1.85 0.64
CA HIS A 116 -0.28 -2.15 -0.40
C HIS A 116 0.12 -1.52 -1.73
N SER A 117 0.17 -2.32 -2.80
CA SER A 117 0.53 -1.85 -4.16
C SER A 117 1.94 -1.24 -4.25
N VAL A 118 2.92 -1.71 -3.49
CA VAL A 118 4.28 -1.12 -3.43
C VAL A 118 5.36 -2.06 -3.95
N ILE A 119 5.39 -3.32 -3.49
CA ILE A 119 6.54 -4.20 -3.74
C ILE A 119 6.78 -4.52 -5.22
N GLN A 120 5.76 -4.34 -6.06
CA GLN A 120 5.90 -4.49 -7.51
C GLN A 120 6.80 -3.43 -8.17
N TYR A 121 7.07 -2.31 -7.49
CA TYR A 121 7.97 -1.23 -7.96
C TYR A 121 9.36 -1.33 -7.35
N LEU A 122 9.59 -2.29 -6.47
CA LEU A 122 10.86 -2.57 -5.81
C LEU A 122 11.55 -3.75 -6.48
N THR A 123 12.88 -3.77 -6.43
CA THR A 123 13.63 -4.99 -6.66
C THR A 123 13.43 -5.96 -5.48
N LYS A 124 13.73 -7.25 -5.68
CA LYS A 124 13.65 -8.24 -4.59
C LYS A 124 14.57 -7.87 -3.43
N HIS A 125 15.78 -7.40 -3.72
CA HIS A 125 16.74 -6.94 -2.71
C HIS A 125 16.22 -5.73 -1.91
N GLU A 126 15.59 -4.75 -2.57
CA GLU A 126 14.96 -3.62 -1.86
C GLU A 126 13.80 -4.09 -0.99
N THR A 127 13.04 -5.07 -1.45
CA THR A 127 11.94 -5.66 -0.65
C THR A 127 12.50 -6.37 0.58
N GLU A 128 13.57 -7.16 0.46
CA GLU A 128 14.24 -7.84 1.59
C GLU A 128 14.77 -6.85 2.62
N ALA A 129 15.45 -5.80 2.18
CA ALA A 129 15.93 -4.73 3.06
C ALA A 129 14.78 -4.05 3.82
N LEU A 130 13.67 -3.78 3.13
CA LEU A 130 12.47 -3.19 3.72
C LEU A 130 11.83 -4.10 4.76
N LEU A 131 11.76 -5.41 4.51
CA LEU A 131 11.25 -6.41 5.47
C LEU A 131 12.06 -6.43 6.77
N SER A 132 13.38 -6.25 6.70
CA SER A 132 14.23 -6.14 7.89
C SER A 132 13.91 -4.92 8.75
N VAL A 133 13.60 -3.77 8.11
CA VAL A 133 13.15 -2.56 8.80
C VAL A 133 11.79 -2.80 9.46
N PHE A 134 10.85 -3.43 8.78
CA PHE A 134 9.53 -3.71 9.34
C PHE A 134 9.60 -4.69 10.52
N GLN A 135 10.47 -5.69 10.44
CA GLN A 135 10.69 -6.64 11.54
C GLN A 135 11.17 -5.92 12.82
N ARG A 136 12.07 -4.93 12.68
CA ARG A 136 12.53 -4.09 13.79
C ARG A 136 11.41 -3.21 14.36
N LEU A 137 10.56 -2.65 13.52
CA LEU A 137 9.52 -1.68 13.93
C LEU A 137 8.30 -2.35 14.57
N LEU A 138 8.00 -3.60 14.22
CA LEU A 138 6.80 -4.29 14.69
C LEU A 138 6.95 -4.78 16.14
N GLN A 139 5.90 -4.64 16.92
CA GLN A 139 5.79 -5.21 18.25
C GLN A 139 5.69 -6.73 18.19
N PRO A 140 6.12 -7.46 19.23
CA PRO A 140 5.79 -8.87 19.37
C PRO A 140 4.27 -9.10 19.31
N GLY A 141 3.84 -10.07 18.50
CA GLY A 141 2.41 -10.39 18.32
C GLY A 141 1.64 -9.46 17.38
N SER A 142 2.31 -8.46 16.80
CA SER A 142 1.74 -7.57 15.78
C SER A 142 1.79 -8.18 14.37
N ILE A 143 1.26 -7.47 13.38
CA ILE A 143 1.15 -8.00 12.02
C ILE A 143 1.69 -7.03 10.96
N LEU A 144 2.33 -7.62 9.95
CA LEU A 144 2.63 -7.03 8.66
C LEU A 144 1.62 -7.53 7.63
N ILE A 145 1.05 -6.63 6.86
CA ILE A 145 0.20 -6.96 5.69
C ILE A 145 0.91 -6.52 4.42
N ILE A 146 1.10 -7.44 3.49
CA ILE A 146 1.53 -7.12 2.12
C ILE A 146 0.38 -7.42 1.18
N GLY A 147 -0.21 -6.39 0.59
CA GLY A 147 -1.35 -6.49 -0.33
C GLY A 147 -1.00 -6.11 -1.76
N ASP A 148 -1.86 -6.51 -2.67
CA ASP A 148 -1.78 -6.25 -4.13
C ASP A 148 -0.51 -6.83 -4.78
N VAL A 149 -0.06 -7.99 -4.31
CA VAL A 149 1.09 -8.69 -4.88
C VAL A 149 0.71 -9.29 -6.24
N ILE A 150 1.50 -8.98 -7.27
CA ILE A 150 1.25 -9.43 -8.64
C ILE A 150 1.79 -10.86 -8.81
N PRO A 151 0.91 -11.85 -9.08
CA PRO A 151 1.39 -13.20 -9.39
C PRO A 151 2.02 -13.25 -10.79
N PRO A 152 2.96 -14.19 -11.08
CA PRO A 152 3.61 -14.30 -12.38
C PRO A 152 2.63 -14.52 -13.54
N ARG A 153 1.56 -15.27 -13.30
CA ARG A 153 0.50 -15.56 -14.27
C ARG A 153 -0.66 -14.57 -14.25
N GLY A 154 -0.52 -13.43 -13.53
CA GLY A 154 -1.52 -12.36 -13.50
C GLY A 154 -1.80 -11.83 -14.89
N ARG A 155 -3.08 -11.83 -15.30
CA ARG A 155 -3.52 -11.39 -16.62
C ARG A 155 -4.07 -9.96 -16.53
N ALA A 156 -3.69 -9.11 -17.47
CA ALA A 156 -4.28 -7.77 -17.60
C ALA A 156 -5.82 -7.81 -17.79
N SER A 157 -6.35 -8.91 -18.34
CA SER A 157 -7.79 -9.12 -18.48
C SER A 157 -8.51 -9.31 -17.14
N SER A 158 -7.87 -9.95 -16.14
CA SER A 158 -8.45 -10.05 -14.79
C SER A 158 -8.50 -8.70 -14.09
N ASP A 159 -7.44 -7.91 -14.21
CA ASP A 159 -7.38 -6.55 -13.66
C ASP A 159 -8.46 -5.66 -14.30
N ALA A 160 -8.62 -5.73 -15.64
CA ALA A 160 -9.67 -5.01 -16.35
C ALA A 160 -11.08 -5.44 -15.93
N LEU A 161 -11.31 -6.75 -15.74
CA LEU A 161 -12.60 -7.29 -15.29
C LEU A 161 -12.93 -6.85 -13.86
N ALA A 162 -11.93 -6.86 -12.95
CA ALA A 162 -12.10 -6.39 -11.57
C ALA A 162 -12.48 -4.90 -11.57
N LEU A 163 -11.80 -4.08 -12.39
CA LEU A 163 -12.12 -2.67 -12.54
C LEU A 163 -13.50 -2.42 -13.14
N LEU A 164 -13.92 -3.20 -14.14
CA LEU A 164 -15.27 -3.07 -14.74
C LEU A 164 -16.37 -3.43 -13.74
N ARG A 165 -16.17 -4.48 -12.92
CA ARG A 165 -17.12 -4.86 -11.85
C ARG A 165 -17.22 -3.75 -10.79
N LEU A 166 -16.07 -3.21 -10.35
CA LEU A 166 -16.05 -2.06 -9.44
C LEU A 166 -16.81 -0.87 -10.01
N ALA A 167 -16.58 -0.56 -11.28
CA ALA A 167 -17.18 0.57 -11.97
C ALA A 167 -18.70 0.43 -12.13
N ALA A 168 -19.18 -0.78 -12.45
CA ALA A 168 -20.62 -1.10 -12.54
C ALA A 168 -21.30 -0.91 -11.17
N ALA A 169 -20.69 -1.40 -10.10
CA ALA A 169 -21.20 -1.28 -8.74
C ALA A 169 -21.19 0.16 -8.20
N ASN A 170 -20.36 1.05 -8.76
CA ASN A 170 -20.15 2.41 -8.25
C ASN A 170 -20.51 3.53 -9.25
N GLY A 171 -21.14 3.21 -10.37
CA GLY A 171 -21.72 4.21 -11.29
C GLY A 171 -20.69 4.97 -12.16
N PHE A 172 -19.53 4.37 -12.48
CA PHE A 172 -18.55 4.96 -13.40
C PHE A 172 -18.13 4.02 -14.55
N PHE A 173 -19.02 3.08 -14.93
CA PHE A 173 -18.76 2.05 -15.94
C PHE A 173 -18.37 2.63 -17.30
N ILE A 174 -19.12 3.64 -17.81
CA ILE A 174 -18.84 4.29 -19.12
C ILE A 174 -17.47 4.97 -19.09
N ALA A 175 -17.15 5.67 -17.99
CA ALA A 175 -15.83 6.30 -17.82
C ALA A 175 -14.70 5.24 -17.81
N THR A 176 -14.98 4.06 -17.29
CA THR A 176 -14.00 2.95 -17.26
C THR A 176 -13.73 2.41 -18.66
N LEU A 177 -14.75 2.22 -19.49
CA LEU A 177 -14.54 1.80 -20.87
C LEU A 177 -13.65 2.81 -21.64
N ALA A 178 -13.92 4.10 -21.53
CA ALA A 178 -13.10 5.15 -22.13
C ALA A 178 -11.68 5.17 -21.53
N GLY A 179 -11.56 4.96 -20.22
CA GLY A 179 -10.30 4.92 -19.49
C GLY A 179 -9.42 3.74 -19.87
N LEU A 180 -9.99 2.55 -20.09
CA LEU A 180 -9.25 1.37 -20.55
C LEU A 180 -8.65 1.59 -21.93
N VAL A 181 -9.37 2.24 -22.84
CA VAL A 181 -8.81 2.63 -24.16
C VAL A 181 -7.66 3.62 -23.98
N ARG A 182 -7.81 4.64 -23.15
CA ARG A 182 -6.76 5.62 -22.85
C ARG A 182 -5.53 4.98 -22.21
N LEU A 183 -5.73 3.99 -21.34
CA LEU A 183 -4.63 3.27 -20.68
C LEU A 183 -3.73 2.53 -21.68
N LEU A 184 -4.27 2.08 -22.83
CA LEU A 184 -3.47 1.44 -23.88
C LEU A 184 -2.39 2.37 -24.46
N PHE A 185 -2.59 3.70 -24.40
CA PHE A 185 -1.69 4.73 -24.91
C PHE A 185 -1.06 5.57 -23.79
N SER A 186 -1.10 5.12 -22.53
CA SER A 186 -0.60 5.87 -21.38
C SER A 186 0.87 5.66 -21.13
N ASP A 187 1.51 6.67 -20.51
CA ASP A 187 2.90 6.60 -20.01
C ASP A 187 3.10 5.45 -19.03
N TYR A 188 2.08 5.09 -18.25
CA TYR A 188 2.12 3.92 -17.36
C TYR A 188 2.41 2.62 -18.11
N ARG A 189 1.73 2.42 -19.26
CA ARG A 189 1.97 1.22 -20.08
C ARG A 189 3.37 1.23 -20.68
N SER A 190 3.83 2.38 -21.17
CA SER A 190 5.19 2.54 -21.70
C SER A 190 6.23 2.26 -20.61
N LEU A 191 6.10 2.88 -19.45
CA LEU A 191 7.00 2.69 -18.31
C LEU A 191 7.00 1.25 -17.79
N ARG A 192 5.81 0.65 -17.68
CA ARG A 192 5.66 -0.78 -17.33
C ARG A 192 6.31 -1.70 -18.35
N GLY A 193 6.29 -1.36 -19.65
CA GLY A 193 6.94 -2.10 -20.71
C GLY A 193 8.47 -1.99 -20.65
N GLN A 194 9.00 -0.84 -20.26
CA GLN A 194 10.44 -0.57 -20.19
C GLN A 194 11.08 -1.09 -18.89
N LEU A 195 10.47 -0.84 -17.76
CA LEU A 195 11.02 -1.16 -16.43
C LEU A 195 10.48 -2.48 -15.87
N GLY A 196 9.34 -2.95 -16.38
CA GLY A 196 8.62 -4.09 -15.84
C GLY A 196 7.97 -3.79 -14.48
N LEU A 197 7.32 -4.82 -13.93
CA LEU A 197 6.87 -4.88 -12.55
C LEU A 197 7.41 -6.16 -11.94
N THR A 198 7.93 -6.08 -10.72
CA THR A 198 8.35 -7.27 -9.99
C THR A 198 7.12 -8.12 -9.69
N ARG A 199 7.22 -9.40 -10.00
CA ARG A 199 6.17 -10.40 -9.80
C ARG A 199 6.69 -11.45 -8.84
N TYR A 200 5.80 -12.00 -8.06
CA TYR A 200 6.18 -12.96 -7.02
C TYR A 200 5.30 -14.20 -7.08
N GLU A 201 5.93 -15.37 -7.08
CA GLU A 201 5.24 -16.62 -6.72
C GLU A 201 4.89 -16.60 -5.23
N GLU A 202 3.79 -17.26 -4.87
CA GLU A 202 3.35 -17.35 -3.47
C GLU A 202 4.45 -17.91 -2.56
N GLY A 203 5.09 -19.00 -3.00
CA GLY A 203 6.18 -19.63 -2.25
C GLY A 203 7.40 -18.72 -2.07
N GLU A 204 7.68 -17.85 -3.03
CA GLU A 204 8.78 -16.89 -2.98
C GLU A 204 8.53 -15.82 -1.90
N ILE A 205 7.33 -15.23 -1.84
CA ILE A 205 6.99 -14.26 -0.78
C ILE A 205 7.04 -14.93 0.60
N ILE A 206 6.51 -16.15 0.72
CA ILE A 206 6.56 -16.91 1.97
C ILE A 206 8.02 -17.14 2.40
N GLN A 207 8.90 -17.50 1.46
CA GLN A 207 10.32 -17.71 1.75
C GLN A 207 11.00 -16.38 2.16
N MET A 208 10.78 -15.29 1.44
CA MET A 208 11.36 -13.96 1.76
C MET A 208 10.93 -13.47 3.14
N LEU A 209 9.63 -13.56 3.46
CA LEU A 209 9.10 -13.20 4.77
C LEU A 209 9.67 -14.10 5.88
N SER A 210 9.78 -15.40 5.61
CA SER A 210 10.35 -16.35 6.58
C SER A 210 11.82 -16.08 6.85
N ALA A 211 12.60 -15.75 5.81
CA ALA A 211 14.01 -15.39 5.94
C ALA A 211 14.21 -14.08 6.72
N ALA A 212 13.27 -13.13 6.56
CA ALA A 212 13.25 -11.87 7.32
C ALA A 212 12.74 -12.01 8.77
N GLY A 213 12.50 -13.22 9.27
CA GLY A 213 12.12 -13.45 10.67
C GLY A 213 10.62 -13.42 10.94
N PHE A 214 9.78 -13.52 9.91
CA PHE A 214 8.33 -13.56 10.05
C PHE A 214 7.76 -14.99 9.99
N ALA A 215 6.54 -15.16 10.51
CA ALA A 215 5.67 -16.31 10.30
C ALA A 215 4.57 -15.91 9.29
N PRO A 216 4.77 -16.10 7.98
CA PRO A 216 3.85 -15.66 6.95
C PRO A 216 2.72 -16.65 6.72
N GLN A 217 1.55 -16.09 6.33
CA GLN A 217 0.39 -16.83 5.85
C GLN A 217 -0.21 -16.10 4.65
N ARG A 218 -0.76 -16.85 3.70
CA ARG A 218 -1.59 -16.28 2.65
C ARG A 218 -2.87 -15.70 3.26
N ALA A 219 -3.16 -14.43 2.99
CA ALA A 219 -4.43 -13.83 3.39
C ALA A 219 -5.60 -14.41 2.54
N PRO A 220 -6.77 -14.62 3.12
CA PRO A 220 -7.92 -15.19 2.39
C PRO A 220 -8.46 -14.24 1.33
N LYS A 221 -8.26 -12.94 1.49
CA LYS A 221 -8.62 -11.91 0.51
C LYS A 221 -7.56 -10.81 0.43
N ASN A 222 -7.49 -10.15 -0.72
CA ASN A 222 -6.65 -8.98 -0.91
C ASN A 222 -7.32 -7.71 -0.34
N ILE A 223 -6.52 -6.70 0.01
CA ILE A 223 -6.99 -5.34 0.31
C ILE A 223 -7.51 -4.70 -0.98
N GLY A 224 -8.65 -3.99 -0.89
CA GLY A 224 -9.26 -3.32 -2.03
C GLY A 224 -10.05 -4.25 -2.95
N HIS A 225 -10.28 -3.83 -4.18
CA HIS A 225 -11.27 -4.47 -5.05
C HIS A 225 -10.73 -5.65 -5.88
N ASP A 226 -9.42 -5.69 -6.17
CA ASP A 226 -8.86 -6.73 -7.06
C ASP A 226 -8.47 -7.98 -6.28
N GLN A 227 -9.36 -8.97 -6.29
CA GLN A 227 -9.17 -10.24 -5.59
C GLN A 227 -8.35 -11.27 -6.39
N ALA A 228 -7.93 -10.94 -7.61
CA ALA A 228 -6.97 -11.74 -8.37
C ALA A 228 -5.51 -11.53 -7.92
N ARG A 229 -5.28 -10.51 -7.11
CA ARG A 229 -3.99 -10.22 -6.49
C ARG A 229 -3.79 -11.03 -5.23
N LEU A 230 -2.52 -11.27 -4.88
CA LEU A 230 -2.17 -11.98 -3.67
C LEU A 230 -2.02 -11.00 -2.50
N ALA A 231 -2.36 -11.46 -1.31
CA ALA A 231 -2.05 -10.75 -0.07
C ALA A 231 -1.51 -11.73 0.99
N PHE A 232 -0.65 -11.22 1.87
CA PHE A 232 0.00 -12.01 2.92
C PHE A 232 -0.09 -11.28 4.24
N VAL A 233 -0.34 -12.05 5.29
CA VAL A 233 -0.26 -11.62 6.68
C VAL A 233 0.95 -12.30 7.29
N ALA A 234 1.77 -11.54 8.02
CA ALA A 234 2.95 -12.10 8.64
C ALA A 234 3.16 -11.48 10.03
N SER A 235 3.46 -12.32 11.03
CA SER A 235 3.80 -11.86 12.38
C SER A 235 5.28 -12.06 12.64
N PRO A 236 5.95 -11.15 13.38
CA PRO A 236 7.31 -11.39 13.85
C PRO A 236 7.38 -12.73 14.59
N ARG A 237 8.35 -13.57 14.25
CA ARG A 237 8.60 -14.79 15.02
C ARG A 237 9.07 -14.39 16.41
N SER A 238 8.46 -14.92 17.45
CA SER A 238 8.98 -14.80 18.79
C SER A 238 10.40 -15.38 18.78
N ALA A 239 11.40 -14.61 19.26
CA ALA A 239 12.69 -15.20 19.58
C ALA A 239 12.39 -16.34 20.56
N GLY A 240 12.55 -17.59 20.12
CA GLY A 240 12.35 -18.74 20.97
C GLY A 240 13.19 -18.54 22.23
N ARG A 241 12.58 -18.61 23.39
CA ARG A 241 13.35 -18.81 24.63
C ARG A 241 14.09 -20.14 24.46
N LEU A 242 15.41 -20.04 24.23
CA LEU A 242 16.32 -21.18 24.40
C LEU A 242 16.29 -21.64 25.82
#